data_c795b55d2efb735f288c5067bb26fc4d
#
_entry.id   c795b55d2efb735f288c5067bb26fc4d
#
_cell.length_a   1.000
_cell.length_b   1.000
_cell.length_c   1.000
_cell.angle_alpha   90.00
_cell.angle_beta   90.00
_cell.angle_gamma   90.00
#
_symmetry.space_group_name_H-M   'P 1'
#
loop_
_entity.id
_entity.type
_entity.pdbx_description
1 polymer ?
#
loop_
_entity_poly.entity_id
_entity_poly.type
_entity_poly.pdbx_seq_one_letter_code
_entity_poly.pdbx_strand_id
1 'polypeptide(L)'
;MSSSPTTCPVDHSTPASACPVDHNAFDKQQSTSIDSCPVDHTSRSTWSRFFSNTPTPTVSTASLSAEREVSSIPKPSDGNWVYPSEAQFYAAMARKNHSPQAADMKTIVPIHNAVNERAWTEIMKWESGRGGEACGGVQLVNFKGRPNDKSPKARLNMLLGYSAPFDRHDWIVDRCGTRIRYVIDFYTGHNPRSPENLSFYLDVRPAVDNWEGVKMRAENLASTLYRKLSV
;
A
#
# COMPACT_ATOMS: atom_id res chain seq x y z
N MET A 1 36.06 26.39 -55.05
CA MET A 1 35.33 25.09 -55.15
C MET A 1 34.64 24.87 -53.84
N SER A 2 33.36 25.26 -53.79
CA SER A 2 32.49 25.20 -52.61
C SER A 2 31.81 23.85 -52.57
N SER A 3 31.82 23.19 -51.45
CA SER A 3 31.00 22.00 -51.21
C SER A 3 30.06 22.29 -50.01
N SER A 4 28.81 22.44 -50.30
CA SER A 4 27.73 22.65 -49.34
C SER A 4 27.36 21.33 -48.61
N PRO A 5 26.98 21.36 -47.33
CA PRO A 5 26.45 20.18 -46.66
C PRO A 5 24.95 20.01 -46.95
N THR A 6 24.59 18.78 -47.25
CA THR A 6 23.22 18.31 -47.49
C THR A 6 22.48 18.21 -46.16
N THR A 7 21.46 19.05 -45.98
CA THR A 7 20.50 18.94 -44.85
C THR A 7 19.40 17.98 -45.24
N CYS A 8 19.18 16.95 -44.42
CA CYS A 8 17.97 16.11 -44.48
C CYS A 8 16.79 16.87 -43.85
N PRO A 9 15.61 16.91 -44.45
CA PRO A 9 14.43 17.48 -43.87
C PRO A 9 13.82 16.51 -42.87
N VAL A 10 13.66 16.95 -41.64
CA VAL A 10 12.85 16.25 -40.61
C VAL A 10 11.43 16.72 -40.77
N ASP A 11 10.54 15.80 -41.12
CA ASP A 11 9.10 16.04 -41.23
C ASP A 11 8.47 15.97 -39.85
N HIS A 12 7.94 17.11 -39.37
CA HIS A 12 7.27 17.30 -38.07
C HIS A 12 5.74 17.25 -38.15
N SER A 13 5.17 16.38 -38.94
CA SER A 13 3.72 16.23 -39.08
C SER A 13 3.21 14.86 -38.65
N THR A 14 3.27 14.57 -37.34
CA THR A 14 2.37 13.56 -36.75
C THR A 14 1.79 14.12 -35.46
N PRO A 15 0.45 14.34 -35.38
CA PRO A 15 -0.19 14.77 -34.15
C PRO A 15 -0.18 13.63 -33.13
N ALA A 16 0.20 13.95 -31.89
CA ALA A 16 0.11 13.05 -30.76
C ALA A 16 -1.34 12.57 -30.60
N SER A 17 -1.57 11.27 -30.77
CA SER A 17 -2.83 10.63 -30.46
C SER A 17 -3.06 10.70 -28.93
N ALA A 18 -3.91 11.61 -28.51
CA ALA A 18 -4.52 11.61 -27.20
C ALA A 18 -5.33 10.31 -27.03
N CYS A 19 -5.08 9.53 -26.01
CA CYS A 19 -5.98 8.48 -25.60
C CYS A 19 -7.30 9.08 -25.14
N PRO A 20 -8.43 8.83 -25.78
CA PRO A 20 -9.71 9.29 -25.29
C PRO A 20 -10.16 8.41 -24.14
N VAL A 21 -10.12 8.92 -22.93
CA VAL A 21 -10.88 8.34 -21.81
C VAL A 21 -12.31 8.87 -21.96
N ASP A 22 -13.17 8.04 -22.53
CA ASP A 22 -14.58 8.34 -22.66
C ASP A 22 -15.29 8.12 -21.32
N HIS A 23 -15.73 9.18 -20.68
CA HIS A 23 -16.42 9.17 -19.38
C HIS A 23 -17.94 8.90 -19.49
N ASN A 24 -18.49 8.59 -20.67
CA ASN A 24 -19.92 8.43 -20.90
C ASN A 24 -20.39 7.03 -21.31
N ALA A 25 -19.55 5.99 -21.19
CA ALA A 25 -19.96 4.61 -21.48
C ALA A 25 -20.45 3.88 -20.21
N PHE A 26 -21.51 4.38 -19.59
CA PHE A 26 -22.41 3.62 -18.75
C PHE A 26 -23.73 3.44 -19.49
N ASP A 27 -23.74 2.60 -20.51
CA ASP A 27 -24.91 1.78 -20.85
C ASP A 27 -24.61 0.80 -22.00
N LYS A 28 -25.18 -0.42 -21.82
CA LYS A 28 -25.37 -1.48 -22.81
C LYS A 28 -24.21 -2.39 -23.21
N GLN A 29 -24.21 -3.54 -22.55
CA GLN A 29 -24.64 -4.85 -23.10
C GLN A 29 -23.66 -5.68 -23.92
N GLN A 30 -23.51 -6.92 -23.43
CA GLN A 30 -23.51 -8.20 -24.12
C GLN A 30 -22.18 -8.77 -24.62
N SER A 31 -21.82 -9.79 -23.81
CA SER A 31 -21.24 -11.08 -24.19
C SER A 31 -20.46 -11.19 -25.51
N THR A 32 -19.15 -11.51 -25.43
CA THR A 32 -18.58 -12.72 -26.04
C THR A 32 -17.11 -12.91 -25.58
N SER A 33 -16.82 -14.21 -25.31
CA SER A 33 -15.51 -14.89 -25.32
C SER A 33 -14.40 -14.37 -24.42
N ILE A 34 -14.23 -15.16 -23.43
CA ILE A 34 -13.21 -15.47 -22.47
C ILE A 34 -11.87 -15.74 -23.17
N ASP A 35 -10.86 -14.92 -22.91
CA ASP A 35 -9.48 -15.36 -22.91
C ASP A 35 -9.01 -15.38 -21.44
N SER A 36 -8.87 -16.59 -20.91
CA SER A 36 -8.51 -16.89 -19.55
C SER A 36 -7.02 -16.68 -19.35
N CYS A 37 -6.67 -15.59 -18.65
CA CYS A 37 -5.41 -15.56 -17.92
C CYS A 37 -5.58 -16.44 -16.67
N PRO A 38 -4.72 -17.42 -16.41
CA PRO A 38 -4.79 -18.23 -15.20
C PRO A 38 -4.24 -17.41 -14.03
N VAL A 39 -5.12 -16.69 -13.36
CA VAL A 39 -4.86 -16.12 -12.04
C VAL A 39 -5.58 -17.01 -11.05
N ASP A 40 -4.80 -17.68 -10.20
CA ASP A 40 -5.33 -18.51 -9.12
C ASP A 40 -6.11 -17.62 -8.13
N HIS A 41 -7.45 -17.72 -8.16
CA HIS A 41 -8.38 -16.89 -7.37
C HIS A 41 -8.68 -17.47 -5.99
N THR A 42 -7.91 -18.45 -5.50
CA THR A 42 -8.17 -19.12 -4.22
C THR A 42 -7.58 -18.43 -2.99
N SER A 43 -6.84 -17.34 -3.13
CA SER A 43 -6.37 -16.61 -1.95
C SER A 43 -7.43 -15.63 -1.42
N ARG A 44 -8.35 -16.13 -0.61
CA ARG A 44 -9.19 -15.27 0.24
C ARG A 44 -8.30 -14.37 1.06
N SER A 45 -8.45 -13.05 0.91
CA SER A 45 -7.80 -12.06 1.75
C SER A 45 -8.03 -12.42 3.23
N THR A 46 -6.95 -12.50 3.98
CA THR A 46 -6.99 -12.86 5.41
C THR A 46 -7.85 -11.89 6.22
N TRP A 47 -8.00 -10.65 5.74
CA TRP A 47 -8.85 -9.62 6.32
C TRP A 47 -10.33 -10.04 6.40
N SER A 48 -10.87 -10.72 5.37
CA SER A 48 -12.26 -11.17 5.40
C SER A 48 -12.52 -12.29 6.41
N ARG A 49 -11.49 -13.05 6.81
CA ARG A 49 -11.65 -14.12 7.82
C ARG A 49 -11.84 -13.61 9.24
N PHE A 50 -11.34 -12.40 9.55
CA PHE A 50 -11.44 -11.82 10.89
C PHE A 50 -12.84 -11.25 11.20
N PHE A 51 -13.65 -10.97 10.19
CA PHE A 51 -14.95 -10.31 10.34
C PHE A 51 -16.14 -11.19 10.01
N SER A 52 -15.94 -12.49 9.73
CA SER A 52 -17.00 -13.40 9.21
C SER A 52 -17.96 -13.95 10.27
N ASN A 53 -17.81 -13.61 11.56
CA ASN A 53 -18.58 -14.24 12.64
C ASN A 53 -19.73 -13.39 13.19
N THR A 54 -20.14 -12.31 12.53
CA THR A 54 -21.34 -11.56 12.93
C THR A 54 -22.54 -11.96 12.09
N PRO A 55 -23.73 -12.23 12.72
CA PRO A 55 -24.94 -12.53 11.97
C PRO A 55 -25.33 -11.33 11.10
N THR A 56 -25.54 -11.59 9.83
CA THR A 56 -25.72 -10.61 8.76
C THR A 56 -27.10 -9.94 8.86
N PRO A 57 -27.18 -8.62 9.16
CA PRO A 57 -28.33 -7.86 8.71
C PRO A 57 -28.15 -7.59 7.20
N THR A 58 -29.20 -7.84 6.43
CA THR A 58 -29.27 -7.48 5.01
C THR A 58 -29.27 -5.97 4.84
N VAL A 59 -28.07 -5.36 4.85
CA VAL A 59 -27.88 -3.93 4.59
C VAL A 59 -27.72 -3.76 3.08
N SER A 60 -28.61 -3.00 2.46
CA SER A 60 -28.48 -2.65 1.04
C SER A 60 -27.24 -1.79 0.83
N THR A 61 -26.55 -1.96 -0.30
CA THR A 61 -25.37 -1.15 -0.69
C THR A 61 -25.68 0.35 -0.76
N ALA A 62 -26.95 0.73 -0.87
CA ALA A 62 -27.41 2.12 -0.85
C ALA A 62 -27.17 2.87 0.48
N SER A 63 -26.79 2.15 1.56
CA SER A 63 -26.52 2.75 2.89
C SER A 63 -25.05 3.03 3.16
N LEU A 64 -24.12 2.72 2.22
CA LEU A 64 -22.69 2.94 2.41
C LEU A 64 -22.34 4.43 2.26
N SER A 65 -21.54 4.95 3.21
CA SER A 65 -21.10 6.34 3.17
C SER A 65 -20.22 6.62 1.95
N ALA A 66 -20.46 7.78 1.31
CA ALA A 66 -19.58 8.34 0.28
C ALA A 66 -18.55 9.31 0.87
N GLU A 67 -18.62 9.61 2.16
CA GLU A 67 -17.70 10.51 2.85
C GLU A 67 -16.28 9.91 2.90
N ARG A 68 -15.29 10.80 2.76
CA ARG A 68 -13.87 10.41 2.70
C ARG A 68 -13.08 11.15 3.77
N GLU A 69 -12.20 10.42 4.41
CA GLU A 69 -11.26 10.95 5.41
C GLU A 69 -9.96 11.41 4.73
N VAL A 70 -9.44 12.56 5.16
CA VAL A 70 -8.12 13.06 4.74
C VAL A 70 -7.06 12.47 5.66
N SER A 71 -6.07 11.81 5.09
CA SER A 71 -4.94 11.23 5.81
C SER A 71 -3.99 12.31 6.33
N SER A 72 -3.19 11.98 7.34
CA SER A 72 -2.03 12.81 7.73
C SER A 72 -0.83 12.64 6.78
N ILE A 73 -0.86 11.67 5.88
CA ILE A 73 0.24 11.26 5.00
C ILE A 73 0.39 12.22 3.82
N PRO A 74 1.51 12.96 3.68
CA PRO A 74 1.74 13.86 2.57
C PRO A 74 1.93 13.10 1.25
N LYS A 75 1.46 13.69 0.14
CA LYS A 75 1.68 13.18 -1.22
C LYS A 75 2.58 14.15 -2.03
N PRO A 76 3.23 13.69 -3.11
CA PRO A 76 4.11 14.53 -3.94
C PRO A 76 3.42 15.70 -4.64
N SER A 77 2.14 15.52 -5.02
CA SER A 77 1.29 16.61 -5.44
C SER A 77 0.69 17.24 -4.20
N ASP A 78 0.74 18.53 -4.08
CA ASP A 78 0.29 19.30 -2.92
C ASP A 78 -0.86 18.66 -2.10
N GLY A 79 -0.77 18.77 -0.76
CA GLY A 79 -1.72 18.20 0.20
C GLY A 79 -1.44 16.76 0.62
N ASN A 80 -2.46 16.11 1.17
CA ASN A 80 -2.39 14.78 1.76
C ASN A 80 -3.15 13.72 0.95
N TRP A 81 -2.84 12.45 1.18
CA TRP A 81 -3.65 11.34 0.69
C TRP A 81 -5.06 11.40 1.25
N VAL A 82 -6.03 10.94 0.47
CA VAL A 82 -7.44 10.87 0.89
C VAL A 82 -7.87 9.41 0.83
N TYR A 83 -8.34 8.89 1.95
CA TYR A 83 -8.80 7.51 2.05
C TYR A 83 -10.06 7.26 1.22
N PRO A 84 -10.28 6.02 0.76
CA PRO A 84 -11.53 5.67 0.11
C PRO A 84 -12.69 5.76 1.10
N SER A 85 -13.87 6.13 0.59
CA SER A 85 -15.12 6.00 1.34
C SER A 85 -15.52 4.53 1.52
N GLU A 86 -16.49 4.26 2.41
CA GLU A 86 -17.06 2.91 2.57
C GLU A 86 -17.52 2.31 1.24
N ALA A 87 -18.23 3.10 0.42
CA ALA A 87 -18.72 2.66 -0.88
C ALA A 87 -17.57 2.33 -1.85
N GLN A 88 -16.53 3.17 -1.89
CA GLN A 88 -15.35 2.94 -2.73
C GLN A 88 -14.55 1.71 -2.28
N PHE A 89 -14.38 1.55 -0.97
CA PHE A 89 -13.67 0.40 -0.39
C PHE A 89 -14.40 -0.90 -0.69
N TYR A 90 -15.73 -0.93 -0.46
CA TYR A 90 -16.60 -2.05 -0.81
C TYR A 90 -16.47 -2.44 -2.28
N ALA A 91 -16.61 -1.45 -3.19
CA ALA A 91 -16.50 -1.69 -4.62
C ALA A 91 -15.11 -2.22 -5.02
N ALA A 92 -14.03 -1.75 -4.38
CA ALA A 92 -12.68 -2.23 -4.63
C ALA A 92 -12.49 -3.69 -4.16
N MET A 93 -13.06 -4.07 -3.03
CA MET A 93 -13.05 -5.45 -2.54
C MET A 93 -13.87 -6.38 -3.44
N ALA A 94 -15.06 -5.96 -3.86
CA ALA A 94 -15.91 -6.72 -4.76
C ALA A 94 -15.23 -7.00 -6.11
N ARG A 95 -14.57 -6.00 -6.71
CA ARG A 95 -13.78 -6.18 -7.95
C ARG A 95 -12.65 -7.20 -7.81
N LYS A 96 -12.13 -7.39 -6.59
CA LYS A 96 -11.08 -8.38 -6.28
C LYS A 96 -11.64 -9.74 -5.83
N ASN A 97 -12.92 -9.97 -6.01
CA ASN A 97 -13.63 -11.20 -5.62
C ASN A 97 -13.51 -11.56 -4.13
N HIS A 98 -13.47 -10.56 -3.24
CA HIS A 98 -13.38 -10.79 -1.79
C HIS A 98 -14.73 -10.96 -1.10
N SER A 99 -15.85 -10.92 -1.82
CA SER A 99 -17.22 -11.05 -1.30
C SER A 99 -17.44 -10.19 -0.03
N PRO A 100 -17.27 -8.86 -0.10
CA PRO A 100 -17.40 -7.98 1.05
C PRO A 100 -18.85 -7.93 1.53
N GLN A 101 -19.05 -7.66 2.83
CA GLN A 101 -20.34 -7.37 3.41
C GLN A 101 -20.47 -5.87 3.66
N ALA A 102 -21.58 -5.26 3.22
CA ALA A 102 -21.77 -3.81 3.36
C ALA A 102 -21.79 -3.36 4.83
N ALA A 103 -22.37 -4.18 5.72
CA ALA A 103 -22.45 -3.90 7.15
C ALA A 103 -21.07 -3.75 7.81
N ASP A 104 -20.06 -4.47 7.32
CA ASP A 104 -18.72 -4.49 7.91
C ASP A 104 -17.91 -3.24 7.56
N MET A 105 -18.30 -2.50 6.52
CA MET A 105 -17.53 -1.36 6.02
C MET A 105 -17.35 -0.26 7.06
N LYS A 106 -18.37 -0.01 7.88
CA LYS A 106 -18.32 0.96 8.98
C LYS A 106 -17.22 0.67 10.01
N THR A 107 -16.83 -0.61 10.13
CA THR A 107 -15.78 -1.05 11.06
C THR A 107 -14.45 -1.21 10.33
N ILE A 108 -14.46 -1.81 9.15
CA ILE A 108 -13.24 -2.14 8.41
C ILE A 108 -12.52 -0.88 7.93
N VAL A 109 -13.26 0.10 7.37
CA VAL A 109 -12.63 1.29 6.77
C VAL A 109 -11.87 2.13 7.79
N PRO A 110 -12.45 2.51 8.96
CA PRO A 110 -11.69 3.22 9.99
C PRO A 110 -10.49 2.44 10.52
N ILE A 111 -10.61 1.13 10.70
CA ILE A 111 -9.47 0.28 11.13
C ILE A 111 -8.37 0.30 10.08
N HIS A 112 -8.72 0.15 8.79
CA HIS A 112 -7.76 0.21 7.69
C HIS A 112 -7.03 1.58 7.66
N ASN A 113 -7.76 2.69 7.84
CA ASN A 113 -7.17 4.03 7.88
C ASN A 113 -6.22 4.16 9.07
N ALA A 114 -6.64 3.76 10.27
CA ALA A 114 -5.80 3.80 11.49
C ALA A 114 -4.53 2.95 11.35
N VAL A 115 -4.60 1.79 10.70
CA VAL A 115 -3.43 0.93 10.44
C VAL A 115 -2.45 1.61 9.47
N ASN A 116 -2.94 2.32 8.44
CA ASN A 116 -2.08 3.08 7.54
C ASN A 116 -1.40 4.27 8.25
N GLU A 117 -2.14 5.03 9.08
CA GLU A 117 -1.57 6.10 9.90
C GLU A 117 -0.49 5.56 10.86
N ARG A 118 -0.73 4.40 11.44
CA ARG A 118 0.27 3.73 12.27
C ARG A 118 1.50 3.32 11.48
N ALA A 119 1.32 2.76 10.28
CA ALA A 119 2.44 2.40 9.41
C ALA A 119 3.27 3.63 9.02
N TRP A 120 2.60 4.76 8.73
CA TRP A 120 3.26 6.04 8.48
C TRP A 120 4.07 6.53 9.68
N THR A 121 3.50 6.46 10.87
CA THR A 121 4.20 6.81 12.11
C THR A 121 5.48 5.98 12.29
N GLU A 122 5.44 4.69 11.99
CA GLU A 122 6.64 3.83 12.07
C GLU A 122 7.68 4.19 10.99
N ILE A 123 7.25 4.57 9.78
CA ILE A 123 8.14 5.09 8.73
C ILE A 123 8.82 6.39 9.21
N MET A 124 8.06 7.32 9.79
CA MET A 124 8.61 8.59 10.27
C MET A 124 9.65 8.43 11.38
N LYS A 125 9.56 7.37 12.19
CA LYS A 125 10.63 7.01 13.14
C LYS A 125 11.94 6.64 12.43
N TRP A 126 11.86 5.94 11.28
CA TRP A 126 13.03 5.64 10.46
C TRP A 126 13.62 6.88 9.76
N GLU A 127 12.77 7.83 9.38
CA GLU A 127 13.13 9.05 8.67
C GLU A 127 13.61 10.18 9.61
N SER A 128 13.35 10.07 10.90
CA SER A 128 13.72 11.08 11.90
C SER A 128 15.22 11.38 11.88
N GLY A 129 15.56 12.69 11.83
CA GLY A 129 16.93 13.17 11.80
C GLY A 129 17.69 12.92 10.50
N ARG A 130 16.98 12.61 9.40
CA ARG A 130 17.60 12.33 8.09
C ARG A 130 17.47 13.46 7.07
N GLY A 131 17.11 14.66 7.53
CA GLY A 131 17.12 15.89 6.71
C GLY A 131 15.88 16.06 5.83
N GLY A 132 14.82 15.29 6.04
CA GLY A 132 13.55 15.44 5.29
C GLY A 132 12.93 16.83 5.47
N GLU A 133 13.16 17.47 6.61
CA GLU A 133 12.64 18.80 6.94
C GLU A 133 13.17 19.90 5.99
N ALA A 134 14.34 19.70 5.40
CA ALA A 134 14.98 20.68 4.50
C ALA A 134 14.20 20.88 3.18
N CYS A 135 13.33 19.93 2.81
CA CYS A 135 12.57 19.97 1.55
C CYS A 135 11.04 19.96 1.77
N GLY A 136 10.57 20.37 2.95
CA GLY A 136 9.14 20.40 3.26
C GLY A 136 8.58 19.10 3.81
N GLY A 137 9.44 18.13 4.17
CA GLY A 137 9.03 16.89 4.79
C GLY A 137 9.18 15.67 3.88
N VAL A 138 8.86 14.52 4.45
CA VAL A 138 8.85 13.22 3.77
C VAL A 138 7.48 12.99 3.14
N GLN A 139 7.43 12.42 1.94
CA GLN A 139 6.18 12.25 1.18
C GLN A 139 6.01 10.80 0.73
N LEU A 140 4.78 10.29 0.79
CA LEU A 140 4.45 8.96 0.26
C LEU A 140 4.16 9.06 -1.25
N VAL A 141 5.05 8.50 -2.07
CA VAL A 141 4.94 8.53 -3.54
C VAL A 141 4.00 7.45 -4.04
N ASN A 142 4.13 6.23 -3.50
CA ASN A 142 3.37 5.08 -3.97
C ASN A 142 3.28 4.02 -2.87
N PHE A 143 2.22 3.22 -2.93
CA PHE A 143 2.05 2.05 -2.08
C PHE A 143 1.48 0.88 -2.89
N LYS A 144 1.92 -0.33 -2.57
CA LYS A 144 1.50 -1.55 -3.25
C LYS A 144 1.31 -2.69 -2.24
N GLY A 145 0.11 -3.28 -2.21
CA GLY A 145 -0.15 -4.53 -1.49
C GLY A 145 0.50 -5.72 -2.20
N ARG A 146 1.10 -6.62 -1.41
CA ARG A 146 1.77 -7.85 -1.86
C ARG A 146 1.42 -9.04 -0.95
N PRO A 147 0.14 -9.42 -0.83
CA PRO A 147 -0.30 -10.40 0.17
C PRO A 147 0.35 -11.78 0.00
N ASN A 148 0.70 -12.16 -1.22
CA ASN A 148 1.30 -13.46 -1.52
C ASN A 148 2.83 -13.48 -1.40
N ASP A 149 3.48 -12.29 -1.33
CA ASP A 149 4.94 -12.18 -1.28
C ASP A 149 5.42 -12.18 0.17
N LYS A 150 6.27 -13.12 0.52
CA LYS A 150 6.95 -13.12 1.82
C LYS A 150 8.30 -12.43 1.72
N SER A 151 8.55 -11.46 2.60
CA SER A 151 9.86 -10.80 2.67
C SER A 151 10.97 -11.79 3.09
N PRO A 152 12.25 -11.53 2.76
CA PRO A 152 13.36 -12.39 3.19
C PRO A 152 13.40 -12.57 4.71
N LYS A 153 13.14 -11.51 5.49
CA LYS A 153 13.04 -11.58 6.96
C LYS A 153 11.89 -12.47 7.40
N ALA A 154 10.71 -12.34 6.79
CA ALA A 154 9.55 -13.17 7.10
C ALA A 154 9.85 -14.66 6.82
N ARG A 155 10.51 -14.97 5.69
CA ARG A 155 10.93 -16.35 5.37
C ARG A 155 11.89 -16.92 6.42
N LEU A 156 12.88 -16.13 6.84
CA LEU A 156 13.80 -16.56 7.90
C LEU A 156 13.07 -16.80 9.22
N ASN A 157 12.19 -15.89 9.61
CA ASN A 157 11.39 -16.05 10.84
C ASN A 157 10.51 -17.30 10.78
N MET A 158 9.90 -17.59 9.63
CA MET A 158 9.11 -18.82 9.44
C MET A 158 9.96 -20.09 9.60
N LEU A 159 11.21 -20.09 9.10
CA LEU A 159 12.15 -21.19 9.33
C LEU A 159 12.50 -21.38 10.81
N LEU A 160 12.45 -20.31 11.60
CA LEU A 160 12.66 -20.34 13.05
C LEU A 160 11.37 -20.65 13.84
N GLY A 161 10.27 -21.00 13.18
CA GLY A 161 9.00 -21.39 13.79
C GLY A 161 8.04 -20.24 14.13
N TYR A 162 8.33 -19.00 13.70
CA TYR A 162 7.41 -17.88 13.88
C TYR A 162 6.28 -17.89 12.85
N SER A 163 5.14 -17.31 13.22
CA SER A 163 3.98 -17.19 12.33
C SER A 163 4.30 -16.37 11.08
N ALA A 164 3.73 -16.78 9.94
CA ALA A 164 3.83 -16.02 8.71
C ALA A 164 3.07 -14.68 8.81
N PRO A 165 3.52 -13.61 8.15
CA PRO A 165 2.70 -12.42 7.99
C PRO A 165 1.47 -12.76 7.14
N PHE A 166 0.31 -12.22 7.50
CA PHE A 166 -0.92 -12.44 6.74
C PHE A 166 -1.05 -11.49 5.54
N ASP A 167 -0.37 -10.33 5.56
CA ASP A 167 -0.31 -9.39 4.46
C ASP A 167 1.06 -8.68 4.43
N ARG A 168 1.40 -8.11 3.29
CA ARG A 168 2.58 -7.30 3.08
C ARG A 168 2.27 -6.13 2.17
N HIS A 169 2.78 -4.95 2.53
CA HIS A 169 2.79 -3.77 1.68
C HIS A 169 4.21 -3.28 1.42
N ASP A 170 4.43 -2.77 0.22
CA ASP A 170 5.64 -2.04 -0.14
C ASP A 170 5.25 -0.57 -0.37
N TRP A 171 5.83 0.35 0.41
CA TRP A 171 5.60 1.79 0.29
C TRP A 171 6.86 2.47 -0.22
N ILE A 172 6.72 3.38 -1.20
CA ILE A 172 7.81 4.19 -1.72
C ILE A 172 7.65 5.59 -1.18
N VAL A 173 8.65 6.02 -0.43
CA VAL A 173 8.71 7.31 0.25
C VAL A 173 9.79 8.16 -0.41
N ASP A 174 9.52 9.43 -0.61
CA ASP A 174 10.47 10.44 -1.10
C ASP A 174 10.94 11.31 0.06
N ARG A 175 12.25 11.39 0.23
CA ARG A 175 12.93 12.28 1.13
C ARG A 175 13.87 13.17 0.31
N CYS A 176 13.45 14.39 -0.02
CA CYS A 176 14.24 15.36 -0.78
C CYS A 176 14.82 14.78 -2.09
N GLY A 177 13.99 14.06 -2.89
CA GLY A 177 14.41 13.43 -4.14
C GLY A 177 15.04 12.03 -3.97
N THR A 178 15.32 11.60 -2.73
CA THR A 178 15.81 10.26 -2.45
C THR A 178 14.64 9.32 -2.19
N ARG A 179 14.41 8.36 -3.08
CA ARG A 179 13.33 7.38 -2.95
C ARG A 179 13.79 6.17 -2.15
N ILE A 180 13.05 5.87 -1.09
CA ILE A 180 13.30 4.73 -0.20
C ILE A 180 12.07 3.85 -0.22
N ARG A 181 12.26 2.55 -0.45
CA ARG A 181 11.19 1.57 -0.34
C ARG A 181 11.13 1.02 1.07
N TYR A 182 9.94 1.06 1.68
CA TYR A 182 9.63 0.44 2.96
C TYR A 182 8.85 -0.84 2.75
N VAL A 183 9.24 -1.88 3.46
CA VAL A 183 8.51 -3.14 3.56
C VAL A 183 7.76 -3.15 4.87
N ILE A 184 6.46 -3.40 4.80
CA ILE A 184 5.54 -3.48 5.93
C ILE A 184 4.97 -4.90 5.93
N ASP A 185 5.39 -5.73 6.86
CA ASP A 185 4.81 -7.05 7.08
C ASP A 185 3.79 -6.96 8.22
N PHE A 186 2.57 -7.46 7.98
CA PHE A 186 1.47 -7.45 8.93
C PHE A 186 1.30 -8.82 9.58
N TYR A 187 1.35 -8.86 10.90
CA TYR A 187 1.19 -10.08 11.69
C TYR A 187 -0.06 -9.98 12.57
N THR A 188 -0.72 -11.11 12.76
CA THR A 188 -1.77 -11.22 13.77
C THR A 188 -1.12 -11.17 15.13
N GLY A 189 -1.53 -10.20 15.96
CA GLY A 189 -1.15 -10.14 17.35
C GLY A 189 -2.01 -11.11 18.17
N HIS A 190 -1.42 -11.72 19.18
CA HIS A 190 -2.14 -12.51 20.17
C HIS A 190 -2.17 -11.72 21.48
N ASN A 191 -3.37 -11.35 21.94
CA ASN A 191 -3.54 -10.73 23.24
C ASN A 191 -4.10 -11.76 24.22
N PRO A 192 -3.29 -12.33 25.12
CA PRO A 192 -3.74 -13.36 26.07
C PRO A 192 -4.84 -12.87 27.03
N ARG A 193 -4.90 -11.54 27.28
CA ARG A 193 -5.85 -10.94 28.22
C ARG A 193 -7.21 -10.60 27.56
N SER A 194 -7.28 -10.55 26.24
CA SER A 194 -8.47 -10.22 25.49
C SER A 194 -8.39 -10.89 24.13
N PRO A 195 -8.61 -12.21 24.04
CA PRO A 195 -8.51 -12.96 22.79
C PRO A 195 -9.52 -12.50 21.73
N GLU A 196 -10.60 -11.83 22.14
CA GLU A 196 -11.63 -11.26 21.28
C GLU A 196 -11.21 -9.93 20.64
N ASN A 197 -10.20 -9.25 21.21
CA ASN A 197 -9.71 -7.98 20.65
C ASN A 197 -8.70 -8.24 19.54
N LEU A 198 -9.06 -7.82 18.35
CA LEU A 198 -8.18 -7.86 17.19
C LEU A 198 -6.96 -6.99 17.43
N SER A 199 -5.78 -7.60 17.46
CA SER A 199 -4.52 -6.89 17.56
C SER A 199 -3.65 -7.19 16.35
N PHE A 200 -2.92 -6.15 15.89
CA PHE A 200 -1.99 -6.28 14.77
C PHE A 200 -0.60 -5.83 15.21
N TYR A 201 0.38 -6.55 14.74
CA TYR A 201 1.78 -6.17 14.82
C TYR A 201 2.29 -5.79 13.43
N LEU A 202 2.88 -4.62 13.31
CA LEU A 202 3.48 -4.12 12.08
C LEU A 202 5.00 -4.18 12.18
N ASP A 203 5.64 -4.87 11.25
CA ASP A 203 7.10 -4.84 11.09
C ASP A 203 7.42 -3.92 9.90
N VAL A 204 7.72 -2.66 10.20
CA VAL A 204 8.00 -1.60 9.23
C VAL A 204 9.50 -1.37 9.17
N ARG A 205 10.09 -1.45 7.96
CA ARG A 205 11.53 -1.31 7.78
C ARG A 205 11.92 -0.87 6.37
N PRO A 206 13.03 -0.14 6.18
CA PRO A 206 13.57 0.12 4.86
C PRO A 206 13.96 -1.18 4.16
N ALA A 207 13.68 -1.29 2.87
CA ALA A 207 14.17 -2.39 2.05
C ALA A 207 15.70 -2.28 1.85
N VAL A 208 16.34 -3.42 1.58
CA VAL A 208 17.79 -3.47 1.34
C VAL A 208 18.14 -3.52 -0.15
N ASP A 209 17.28 -2.97 -0.98
CA ASP A 209 17.42 -2.91 -2.43
C ASP A 209 18.15 -1.65 -2.93
N ASN A 210 18.39 -0.70 -2.05
CA ASN A 210 19.22 0.46 -2.30
C ASN A 210 20.18 0.74 -1.13
N TRP A 211 21.20 1.56 -1.39
CA TRP A 211 22.22 1.88 -0.40
C TRP A 211 21.66 2.58 0.84
N GLU A 212 20.71 3.51 0.66
CA GLU A 212 20.06 4.21 1.78
C GLU A 212 19.35 3.24 2.73
N GLY A 213 18.58 2.30 2.20
CA GLY A 213 17.92 1.29 3.03
C GLY A 213 18.89 0.42 3.82
N VAL A 214 20.00 0.02 3.20
CA VAL A 214 21.06 -0.75 3.87
C VAL A 214 21.69 0.08 4.99
N LYS A 215 22.09 1.34 4.70
CA LYS A 215 22.67 2.28 5.65
C LYS A 215 21.74 2.48 6.86
N MET A 216 20.49 2.81 6.62
CA MET A 216 19.50 3.04 7.67
C MET A 216 19.36 1.83 8.61
N ARG A 217 19.36 0.62 8.05
CA ARG A 217 19.27 -0.61 8.86
C ARG A 217 20.55 -0.89 9.65
N ALA A 218 21.71 -0.67 9.06
CA ALA A 218 23.00 -0.82 9.74
C ALA A 218 23.13 0.14 10.92
N GLU A 219 22.78 1.41 10.73
CA GLU A 219 22.77 2.44 11.78
C GLU A 219 21.81 2.09 12.94
N ASN A 220 20.59 1.60 12.61
CA ASN A 220 19.65 1.17 13.63
C ASN A 220 20.17 -0.03 14.42
N LEU A 221 20.80 -1.00 13.74
CA LEU A 221 21.41 -2.15 14.42
C LEU A 221 22.53 -1.71 15.35
N ALA A 222 23.45 -0.85 14.87
CA ALA A 222 24.55 -0.31 15.66
C ALA A 222 24.04 0.44 16.90
N SER A 223 23.06 1.31 16.75
CA SER A 223 22.47 2.07 17.86
C SER A 223 21.77 1.17 18.88
N THR A 224 21.13 0.08 18.41
CA THR A 224 20.49 -0.89 19.28
C THR A 224 21.51 -1.70 20.08
N LEU A 225 22.61 -2.12 19.44
CA LEU A 225 23.70 -2.84 20.11
C LEU A 225 24.41 -1.94 21.13
N TYR A 226 24.72 -0.69 20.75
CA TYR A 226 25.33 0.29 21.66
C TYR A 226 24.49 0.47 22.94
N ARG A 227 23.16 0.65 22.77
CA ARG A 227 22.25 0.80 23.92
C ARG A 227 22.21 -0.41 24.83
N LYS A 228 22.32 -1.63 24.28
CA LYS A 228 22.37 -2.89 25.08
C LYS A 228 23.68 -3.09 25.82
N LEU A 229 24.77 -2.54 25.30
CA LEU A 229 26.09 -2.64 25.95
C LEU A 229 26.35 -1.54 26.98
N SER A 230 25.56 -0.44 26.93
CA SER A 230 25.69 0.70 27.84
C SER A 230 24.78 0.62 29.07
N VAL A 231 24.05 -0.49 29.26
CA VAL A 231 23.22 -0.82 30.43
C VAL A 231 23.85 -1.99 31.16
#